data_03746f104964ac4e274dd5590dcc2fb4
#
_entry.id   03746f104964ac4e274dd5590dcc2fb4
#
_cell.length_a   1.000
_cell.length_b   1.000
_cell.length_c   1.000
_cell.angle_alpha   90.00
_cell.angle_beta   90.00
_cell.angle_gamma   90.00
#
_symmetry.space_group_name_H-M   'P 1'
#
loop_
_entity.id
_entity.type
_entity.pdbx_description
1 polymer ?
#
loop_
_entity_poly.entity_id
_entity_poly.type
_entity_poly.pdbx_seq_one_letter_code
_entity_poly.pdbx_strand_id
1 'polypeptide(L)'
;MPEAYIVEAVRTAGGRRGGRLAGVHPVDLAATSLDAVMERSGLEAKAVDDVVMGCVSQGGEQAMQVGRNAVLASKHLGEGVPAVTIDRQCGSSQQAIQFAAQAVMSGTQDVVIAAGVESMSRVPMGSTAMFHMKEGLGNYKSPGLEEKYPGIQWSQFMGAEMIAQKHGFSKDDLDRFALSSHQKAIEATKSGAFEAEIVGVEIETAEGEECHTVDEGIRFDATLEGIAGVKLLSPEGKITAASSSQICDGSSAVLVVSEQALKDYGLTPLARIHNLTVTAGDPVIMLEEPLFATERALQRAGMSINDIDMYEVNEAFAPVPLAWLKHLDADPAKLNVNGGAIALGHPLGASGTKLMATLVHALKARGKKYGLQTMCEGGGVANVTIVEAL
;
A
#
# COMPACT_ATOMS: atom_id res chain seq x y z
N MET A 1 -21.25 -3.55 -18.06
CA MET A 1 -20.36 -2.38 -17.95
C MET A 1 -19.00 -2.81 -18.49
N PRO A 2 -18.22 -1.93 -19.11
CA PRO A 2 -16.86 -2.24 -19.47
C PRO A 2 -16.08 -2.76 -18.26
N GLU A 3 -15.13 -3.64 -18.49
CA GLU A 3 -14.29 -4.24 -17.46
C GLU A 3 -12.90 -3.58 -17.46
N ALA A 4 -12.21 -3.60 -16.34
CA ALA A 4 -10.84 -3.13 -16.19
C ALA A 4 -9.92 -4.28 -15.81
N TYR A 5 -8.76 -4.32 -16.43
CA TYR A 5 -7.78 -5.40 -16.30
C TYR A 5 -6.44 -4.87 -15.80
N ILE A 6 -5.80 -5.61 -14.91
CA ILE A 6 -4.41 -5.39 -14.49
C ILE A 6 -3.52 -6.20 -15.42
N VAL A 7 -2.60 -5.54 -16.10
CA VAL A 7 -1.66 -6.18 -17.04
C VAL A 7 -0.28 -6.34 -16.42
N GLU A 8 0.17 -5.35 -15.67
CA GLU A 8 1.46 -5.37 -14.99
C GLU A 8 1.33 -4.77 -13.59
N ALA A 9 2.10 -5.29 -12.65
CA ALA A 9 2.12 -4.81 -11.29
C ALA A 9 3.52 -4.99 -10.69
N VAL A 10 4.15 -3.87 -10.31
CA VAL A 10 5.54 -3.84 -9.84
C VAL A 10 5.70 -3.01 -8.58
N ARG A 11 6.77 -3.28 -7.84
CA ARG A 11 7.19 -2.47 -6.69
C ARG A 11 8.70 -2.44 -6.56
N THR A 12 9.24 -1.43 -5.93
CA THR A 12 10.60 -1.51 -5.40
C THR A 12 10.61 -2.39 -4.15
N ALA A 13 11.76 -2.98 -3.82
CA ALA A 13 11.97 -3.48 -2.48
C ALA A 13 11.92 -2.30 -1.49
N GLY A 14 11.35 -2.51 -0.30
CA GLY A 14 11.22 -1.47 0.71
C GLY A 14 12.57 -1.08 1.30
N GLY A 15 12.86 0.22 1.35
CA GLY A 15 13.99 0.79 2.09
C GLY A 15 13.58 1.13 3.51
N ARG A 16 14.32 0.71 4.53
CA ARG A 16 14.07 1.13 5.90
C ARG A 16 14.39 2.62 6.07
N ARG A 17 13.85 3.24 7.10
CA ARG A 17 14.16 4.63 7.44
C ARG A 17 15.67 4.86 7.57
N GLY A 18 16.21 5.80 6.80
CA GLY A 18 17.64 6.09 6.76
C GLY A 18 18.49 4.94 6.20
N GLY A 19 17.87 3.99 5.49
CA GLY A 19 18.52 2.84 4.87
C GLY A 19 18.94 3.09 3.42
N ARG A 20 18.95 2.02 2.64
CA ARG A 20 19.51 1.99 1.28
C ARG A 20 18.84 2.95 0.30
N LEU A 21 17.52 3.18 0.44
CA LEU A 21 16.78 4.11 -0.42
C LEU A 21 16.76 5.57 0.08
N ALA A 22 17.31 5.87 1.26
CA ALA A 22 17.28 7.21 1.84
C ALA A 22 18.03 8.27 0.99
N GLY A 23 18.99 7.84 0.15
CA GLY A 23 19.71 8.69 -0.80
C GLY A 23 18.96 8.96 -2.10
N VAL A 24 17.92 8.17 -2.42
CA VAL A 24 17.19 8.28 -3.68
C VAL A 24 16.11 9.36 -3.58
N HIS A 25 16.07 10.28 -4.53
CA HIS A 25 15.04 11.30 -4.59
C HIS A 25 13.66 10.66 -4.88
N PRO A 26 12.57 11.03 -4.19
CA PRO A 26 11.27 10.37 -4.37
C PRO A 26 10.70 10.45 -5.80
N VAL A 27 11.02 11.49 -6.55
CA VAL A 27 10.63 11.60 -7.97
C VAL A 27 11.33 10.52 -8.81
N ASP A 28 12.62 10.29 -8.60
CA ASP A 28 13.40 9.27 -9.33
C ASP A 28 12.99 7.86 -8.90
N LEU A 29 12.70 7.68 -7.60
CA LEU A 29 12.18 6.43 -7.05
C LEU A 29 10.82 6.08 -7.68
N ALA A 30 9.93 7.06 -7.84
CA ALA A 30 8.65 6.89 -8.52
C ALA A 30 8.84 6.59 -10.01
N ALA A 31 9.74 7.31 -10.69
CA ALA A 31 10.06 7.08 -12.10
C ALA A 31 10.55 5.65 -12.35
N THR A 32 11.32 5.06 -11.44
CA THR A 32 11.78 3.66 -11.53
C THR A 32 10.61 2.68 -11.67
N SER A 33 9.54 2.84 -10.89
CA SER A 33 8.36 1.97 -10.99
C SER A 33 7.55 2.23 -12.26
N LEU A 34 7.46 3.48 -12.71
CA LEU A 34 6.79 3.84 -13.97
C LEU A 34 7.54 3.25 -15.17
N ASP A 35 8.87 3.40 -15.19
CA ASP A 35 9.71 2.84 -16.25
C ASP A 35 9.59 1.33 -16.35
N ALA A 36 9.60 0.64 -15.21
CA ALA A 36 9.46 -0.81 -15.17
C ALA A 36 8.11 -1.31 -15.72
N VAL A 37 7.02 -0.62 -15.42
CA VAL A 37 5.70 -0.96 -15.98
C VAL A 37 5.69 -0.79 -17.49
N MET A 38 6.30 0.29 -18.00
CA MET A 38 6.39 0.53 -19.44
C MET A 38 7.29 -0.50 -20.14
N GLU A 39 8.46 -0.79 -19.58
CA GLU A 39 9.39 -1.80 -20.12
C GLU A 39 8.75 -3.20 -20.18
N ARG A 40 8.10 -3.63 -19.08
CA ARG A 40 7.50 -4.97 -18.99
C ARG A 40 6.25 -5.12 -19.85
N SER A 41 5.45 -4.07 -19.99
CA SER A 41 4.25 -4.09 -20.87
C SER A 41 4.59 -3.92 -22.35
N GLY A 42 5.76 -3.33 -22.68
CA GLY A 42 6.15 -3.00 -24.05
C GLY A 42 5.33 -1.86 -24.68
N LEU A 43 4.54 -1.13 -23.89
CA LEU A 43 3.74 -0.01 -24.37
C LEU A 43 4.63 1.22 -24.66
N GLU A 44 4.22 1.99 -25.66
CA GLU A 44 4.77 3.32 -25.90
C GLU A 44 4.03 4.39 -25.09
N ALA A 45 4.70 5.48 -24.72
CA ALA A 45 4.12 6.59 -23.94
C ALA A 45 2.78 7.10 -24.50
N LYS A 46 2.65 7.17 -25.82
CA LYS A 46 1.41 7.66 -26.51
C LYS A 46 0.18 6.80 -26.23
N ALA A 47 0.35 5.56 -25.75
CA ALA A 47 -0.74 4.69 -25.37
C ALA A 47 -1.31 4.99 -23.98
N VAL A 48 -0.56 5.71 -23.13
CA VAL A 48 -0.95 5.99 -21.75
C VAL A 48 -1.79 7.26 -21.69
N ASP A 49 -3.02 7.13 -21.22
CA ASP A 49 -3.97 8.25 -21.10
C ASP A 49 -3.71 9.08 -19.85
N ASP A 50 -3.31 8.46 -18.73
CA ASP A 50 -3.08 9.17 -17.47
C ASP A 50 -2.22 8.35 -16.49
N VAL A 51 -1.61 9.06 -15.53
CA VAL A 51 -0.95 8.47 -14.35
C VAL A 51 -1.60 9.01 -13.08
N VAL A 52 -2.15 8.14 -12.25
CA VAL A 52 -2.69 8.48 -10.93
C VAL A 52 -1.71 8.03 -9.86
N MET A 53 -1.05 8.98 -9.20
CA MET A 53 0.02 8.74 -8.22
C MET A 53 -0.46 8.96 -6.80
N GLY A 54 -0.42 7.93 -5.96
CA GLY A 54 -0.64 8.04 -4.51
C GLY A 54 0.60 8.61 -3.80
N CYS A 55 0.40 9.64 -2.97
CA CYS A 55 1.43 10.18 -2.08
C CYS A 55 0.75 10.92 -0.93
N VAL A 56 1.14 10.61 0.31
CA VAL A 56 0.52 11.20 1.51
C VAL A 56 1.22 12.50 1.91
N SER A 57 2.53 12.46 2.05
CA SER A 57 3.33 13.60 2.53
C SER A 57 3.72 14.51 1.37
N GLN A 58 2.75 15.22 0.77
CA GLN A 58 2.96 16.07 -0.39
C GLN A 58 3.63 17.40 -0.02
N GLY A 59 4.86 17.33 0.51
CA GLY A 59 5.68 18.46 0.92
C GLY A 59 7.16 18.21 0.64
N GLY A 60 8.00 19.26 0.71
CA GLY A 60 9.42 19.16 0.42
C GLY A 60 9.67 18.54 -0.96
N GLU A 61 10.43 17.45 -1.02
CA GLU A 61 10.76 16.75 -2.27
C GLU A 61 9.60 15.98 -2.90
N GLN A 62 8.48 15.82 -2.19
CA GLN A 62 7.24 15.24 -2.69
C GLN A 62 6.16 16.30 -3.00
N ALA A 63 6.51 17.57 -2.97
CA ALA A 63 5.63 18.69 -3.32
C ALA A 63 5.46 18.86 -4.84
N MET A 64 4.65 19.83 -5.24
CA MET A 64 4.48 20.27 -6.62
C MET A 64 4.12 19.15 -7.60
N GLN A 65 3.16 18.32 -7.21
CA GLN A 65 2.70 17.20 -8.02
C GLN A 65 3.78 16.14 -8.29
N VAL A 66 4.21 15.42 -7.26
CA VAL A 66 5.25 14.40 -7.39
C VAL A 66 4.95 13.38 -8.52
N GLY A 67 3.68 13.03 -8.76
CA GLY A 67 3.29 12.16 -9.87
C GLY A 67 3.65 12.73 -11.25
N ARG A 68 3.37 14.01 -11.49
CA ARG A 68 3.76 14.66 -12.75
C ARG A 68 5.28 14.78 -12.88
N ASN A 69 5.96 15.12 -11.79
CA ASN A 69 7.42 15.18 -11.80
C ASN A 69 8.04 13.81 -12.08
N ALA A 70 7.47 12.73 -11.55
CA ALA A 70 7.91 11.36 -11.84
C ALA A 70 7.73 10.99 -13.32
N VAL A 71 6.60 11.37 -13.93
CA VAL A 71 6.37 11.17 -15.38
C VAL A 71 7.40 11.91 -16.21
N LEU A 72 7.75 13.14 -15.82
CA LEU A 72 8.78 13.93 -16.53
C LEU A 72 10.21 13.39 -16.32
N ALA A 73 10.47 12.73 -15.20
CA ALA A 73 11.76 12.09 -14.90
C ALA A 73 11.87 10.68 -15.51
N SER A 74 10.75 10.07 -15.88
CA SER A 74 10.70 8.72 -16.49
C SER A 74 11.44 8.71 -17.83
N LYS A 75 12.14 7.61 -18.10
CA LYS A 75 12.84 7.34 -19.38
C LYS A 75 11.87 6.93 -20.50
N HIS A 76 10.69 6.42 -20.15
CA HIS A 76 9.73 5.81 -21.07
C HIS A 76 8.45 6.63 -21.27
N LEU A 77 8.12 7.49 -20.30
CA LEU A 77 6.99 8.44 -20.41
C LEU A 77 7.50 9.78 -20.91
N GLY A 78 6.82 10.88 -20.67
CA GLY A 78 7.30 12.18 -21.08
C GLY A 78 6.22 13.25 -21.05
N GLU A 79 6.49 14.36 -21.71
CA GLU A 79 5.64 15.56 -21.66
C GLU A 79 4.19 15.32 -22.11
N GLY A 80 3.95 14.34 -22.99
CA GLY A 80 2.64 14.00 -23.54
C GLY A 80 1.72 13.25 -22.58
N VAL A 81 2.24 12.68 -21.47
CA VAL A 81 1.44 11.88 -20.54
C VAL A 81 1.04 12.72 -19.32
N PRO A 82 -0.25 12.97 -19.08
CA PRO A 82 -0.70 13.70 -17.90
C PRO A 82 -0.50 12.87 -16.60
N ALA A 83 -0.55 13.56 -15.47
CA ALA A 83 -0.57 12.88 -14.17
C ALA A 83 -1.27 13.71 -13.09
N VAL A 84 -1.81 13.01 -12.09
CA VAL A 84 -2.38 13.62 -10.88
C VAL A 84 -1.79 12.94 -9.65
N THR A 85 -1.56 13.71 -8.58
CA THR A 85 -1.19 13.17 -7.26
C THR A 85 -2.39 13.21 -6.34
N ILE A 86 -2.67 12.09 -5.67
CA ILE A 86 -3.80 11.95 -4.76
C ILE A 86 -3.35 11.52 -3.37
N ASP A 87 -4.10 11.94 -2.36
CA ASP A 87 -3.97 11.51 -0.97
C ASP A 87 -5.30 10.89 -0.48
N ARG A 88 -5.24 9.65 -0.06
CA ARG A 88 -6.22 8.94 0.75
C ARG A 88 -5.48 8.22 1.88
N GLN A 89 -4.57 8.93 2.52
CA GLN A 89 -3.72 8.39 3.58
C GLN A 89 -3.05 7.06 3.14
N CYS A 90 -3.01 6.06 3.99
CA CYS A 90 -2.40 4.75 3.67
C CYS A 90 -2.96 4.09 2.40
N GLY A 91 -4.20 4.38 2.02
CA GLY A 91 -4.89 3.84 0.85
C GLY A 91 -4.68 4.62 -0.45
N SER A 92 -3.78 5.62 -0.49
CA SER A 92 -3.63 6.52 -1.65
C SER A 92 -3.43 5.78 -2.96
N SER A 93 -2.48 4.86 -3.08
CA SER A 93 -2.29 4.12 -4.33
C SER A 93 -3.29 2.99 -4.55
N GLN A 94 -3.95 2.46 -3.53
CA GLN A 94 -5.14 1.62 -3.75
C GLN A 94 -6.29 2.44 -4.34
N GLN A 95 -6.48 3.67 -3.89
CA GLN A 95 -7.42 4.61 -4.52
C GLN A 95 -7.01 4.96 -5.96
N ALA A 96 -5.70 5.05 -6.24
CA ALA A 96 -5.21 5.24 -7.60
C ALA A 96 -5.64 4.08 -8.52
N ILE A 97 -5.52 2.81 -8.06
CA ILE A 97 -6.04 1.65 -8.79
C ILE A 97 -7.55 1.77 -9.01
N GLN A 98 -8.31 2.17 -7.99
CA GLN A 98 -9.75 2.32 -8.10
C GLN A 98 -10.15 3.43 -9.08
N PHE A 99 -9.45 4.57 -9.08
CA PHE A 99 -9.70 5.65 -10.04
C PHE A 99 -9.32 5.24 -11.47
N ALA A 100 -8.18 4.57 -11.67
CA ALA A 100 -7.79 4.02 -12.96
C ALA A 100 -8.84 3.04 -13.50
N ALA A 101 -9.28 2.10 -12.67
CA ALA A 101 -10.33 1.16 -13.05
C ALA A 101 -11.66 1.85 -13.36
N GLN A 102 -12.05 2.86 -12.59
CA GLN A 102 -13.28 3.64 -12.82
C GLN A 102 -13.18 4.45 -14.12
N ALA A 103 -12.03 5.05 -14.44
CA ALA A 103 -11.81 5.75 -15.70
C ALA A 103 -11.94 4.81 -16.90
N VAL A 104 -11.31 3.64 -16.82
CA VAL A 104 -11.43 2.59 -17.85
C VAL A 104 -12.87 2.07 -17.96
N MET A 105 -13.53 1.73 -16.86
CA MET A 105 -14.91 1.25 -16.84
C MET A 105 -15.92 2.30 -17.31
N SER A 106 -15.61 3.59 -17.19
CA SER A 106 -16.44 4.68 -17.73
C SER A 106 -16.31 4.84 -19.23
N GLY A 107 -15.27 4.27 -19.84
CA GLY A 107 -14.96 4.41 -21.26
C GLY A 107 -14.34 5.75 -21.63
N THR A 108 -13.82 6.52 -20.65
CA THR A 108 -13.15 7.81 -20.90
C THR A 108 -11.65 7.65 -21.14
N GLN A 109 -11.06 6.58 -20.66
CA GLN A 109 -9.64 6.24 -20.80
C GLN A 109 -9.48 4.73 -21.03
N ASP A 110 -8.44 4.30 -21.73
CA ASP A 110 -8.20 2.90 -22.06
C ASP A 110 -6.95 2.33 -21.38
N VAL A 111 -5.96 3.17 -21.06
CA VAL A 111 -4.67 2.78 -20.47
C VAL A 111 -4.28 3.76 -19.39
N VAL A 112 -4.33 3.35 -18.13
CA VAL A 112 -4.02 4.20 -16.97
C VAL A 112 -3.01 3.51 -16.07
N ILE A 113 -1.97 4.23 -15.68
CA ILE A 113 -1.02 3.74 -14.67
C ILE A 113 -1.45 4.25 -13.30
N ALA A 114 -1.82 3.34 -12.41
CA ALA A 114 -1.98 3.61 -10.99
C ALA A 114 -0.65 3.38 -10.29
N ALA A 115 -0.13 4.37 -9.60
CA ALA A 115 1.17 4.28 -8.95
C ALA A 115 1.16 4.88 -7.55
N GLY A 116 2.24 4.71 -6.82
CA GLY A 116 2.44 5.36 -5.54
C GLY A 116 3.90 5.51 -5.18
N VAL A 117 4.20 6.55 -4.42
CA VAL A 117 5.53 6.80 -3.87
C VAL A 117 5.42 7.39 -2.47
N GLU A 118 6.31 6.99 -1.61
CA GLU A 118 6.55 7.63 -0.32
C GLU A 118 8.01 7.44 0.07
N SER A 119 8.72 8.52 0.34
CA SER A 119 10.04 8.49 0.98
C SER A 119 9.92 9.09 2.36
N MET A 120 9.68 8.22 3.36
CA MET A 120 9.48 8.64 4.74
C MET A 120 10.80 8.98 5.45
N SER A 121 11.95 8.66 4.84
CA SER A 121 13.27 9.13 5.26
C SER A 121 13.48 10.60 4.93
N ARG A 122 13.06 11.06 3.75
CA ARG A 122 13.29 12.41 3.22
C ARG A 122 12.14 13.37 3.56
N VAL A 123 10.91 12.87 3.55
CA VAL A 123 9.70 13.63 3.94
C VAL A 123 8.98 12.87 5.06
N PRO A 124 9.37 13.10 6.32
CA PRO A 124 8.82 12.37 7.46
C PRO A 124 7.30 12.53 7.59
N MET A 125 6.63 11.46 8.01
CA MET A 125 5.18 11.44 8.25
C MET A 125 4.75 12.60 9.17
N GLY A 126 3.73 13.34 8.74
CA GLY A 126 3.19 14.50 9.48
C GLY A 126 4.03 15.77 9.39
N SER A 127 5.22 15.75 8.77
CA SER A 127 6.08 16.93 8.65
C SER A 127 5.41 18.11 7.94
N THR A 128 4.58 17.83 6.95
CA THR A 128 3.81 18.84 6.19
C THR A 128 2.88 19.66 7.09
N ALA A 129 2.13 19.01 7.99
CA ALA A 129 1.25 19.70 8.93
C ALA A 129 2.04 20.32 10.09
N MET A 130 2.98 19.59 10.68
CA MET A 130 3.77 20.03 11.83
C MET A 130 4.62 21.26 11.51
N PHE A 131 5.22 21.32 10.32
CA PHE A 131 6.00 22.49 9.89
C PHE A 131 5.12 23.76 9.88
N HIS A 132 3.95 23.70 9.23
CA HIS A 132 3.03 24.83 9.14
C HIS A 132 2.53 25.29 10.52
N MET A 133 2.21 24.34 11.40
CA MET A 133 1.80 24.65 12.76
C MET A 133 2.93 25.34 13.55
N LYS A 134 4.15 24.85 13.43
CA LYS A 134 5.33 25.42 14.09
C LYS A 134 5.64 26.84 13.62
N GLU A 135 5.52 27.07 12.32
CA GLU A 135 5.76 28.40 11.71
C GLU A 135 4.55 29.37 11.83
N GLY A 136 3.48 28.98 12.52
CA GLY A 136 2.29 29.81 12.68
C GLY A 136 1.45 30.00 11.42
N LEU A 137 1.63 29.12 10.41
CA LEU A 137 0.95 29.22 9.12
C LEU A 137 -0.41 28.52 9.09
N GLY A 138 -0.91 28.06 10.25
CA GLY A 138 -2.22 27.46 10.39
C GLY A 138 -2.17 26.03 10.98
N ASN A 139 -3.38 25.50 11.21
CA ASN A 139 -3.61 24.17 11.76
C ASN A 139 -4.67 23.46 10.91
N TYR A 140 -4.48 22.17 10.64
CA TYR A 140 -5.46 21.35 9.92
C TYR A 140 -6.78 21.18 10.71
N LYS A 141 -6.75 21.33 12.03
CA LYS A 141 -7.96 21.32 12.88
C LYS A 141 -8.68 22.66 12.77
N SER A 142 -9.80 22.67 12.07
CA SER A 142 -10.69 23.84 12.00
C SER A 142 -11.53 23.98 13.28
N PRO A 143 -12.09 25.18 13.57
CA PRO A 143 -13.05 25.34 14.66
C PRO A 143 -14.24 24.38 14.58
N GLY A 144 -14.79 24.12 13.39
CA GLY A 144 -15.89 23.17 13.21
C GLY A 144 -15.51 21.72 13.48
N LEU A 145 -14.25 21.35 13.20
CA LEU A 145 -13.73 20.02 13.54
C LEU A 145 -13.54 19.88 15.06
N GLU A 146 -13.02 20.92 15.72
CA GLU A 146 -12.83 20.93 17.18
C GLU A 146 -14.17 20.98 17.93
N GLU A 147 -15.17 21.68 17.42
CA GLU A 147 -16.54 21.69 17.98
C GLU A 147 -17.16 20.28 17.94
N LYS A 148 -16.97 19.55 16.85
CA LYS A 148 -17.54 18.21 16.65
C LYS A 148 -16.79 17.12 17.40
N TYR A 149 -15.47 17.27 17.54
CA TYR A 149 -14.57 16.29 18.18
C TYR A 149 -13.66 17.02 19.20
N PRO A 150 -14.22 17.55 20.30
CA PRO A 150 -13.49 18.40 21.23
C PRO A 150 -12.35 17.62 21.90
N GLY A 151 -11.14 18.18 21.86
CA GLY A 151 -9.95 17.63 22.50
C GLY A 151 -9.41 16.33 21.91
N ILE A 152 -10.01 15.80 20.82
CA ILE A 152 -9.53 14.56 20.20
C ILE A 152 -8.16 14.79 19.54
N GLN A 153 -7.20 13.97 19.94
CA GLN A 153 -5.92 13.83 19.26
C GLN A 153 -6.01 12.67 18.26
N TRP A 154 -6.01 12.99 16.98
CA TRP A 154 -6.02 11.99 15.91
C TRP A 154 -4.72 11.18 15.93
N SER A 155 -4.79 9.94 16.38
CA SER A 155 -3.61 9.09 16.54
C SER A 155 -3.90 7.65 16.14
N GLN A 156 -3.21 7.20 15.10
CA GLN A 156 -3.28 5.80 14.67
C GLN A 156 -2.77 4.83 15.76
N PHE A 157 -1.82 5.26 16.59
CA PHE A 157 -1.32 4.45 17.71
C PHE A 157 -2.40 4.22 18.76
N MET A 158 -3.17 5.27 19.11
CA MET A 158 -4.32 5.14 20.01
C MET A 158 -5.42 4.29 19.37
N GLY A 159 -5.70 4.47 18.08
CA GLY A 159 -6.66 3.64 17.35
C GLY A 159 -6.28 2.16 17.40
N ALA A 160 -5.00 1.83 17.20
CA ALA A 160 -4.51 0.46 17.30
C ALA A 160 -4.66 -0.12 18.71
N GLU A 161 -4.36 0.65 19.76
CA GLU A 161 -4.60 0.24 21.16
C GLU A 161 -6.09 0.01 21.45
N MET A 162 -6.97 0.89 20.96
CA MET A 162 -8.42 0.74 21.10
C MET A 162 -8.92 -0.54 20.43
N ILE A 163 -8.42 -0.88 19.24
CA ILE A 163 -8.75 -2.13 18.55
C ILE A 163 -8.26 -3.34 19.36
N ALA A 164 -7.01 -3.31 19.81
CA ALA A 164 -6.46 -4.38 20.63
C ALA A 164 -7.27 -4.60 21.92
N GLN A 165 -7.73 -3.53 22.56
CA GLN A 165 -8.60 -3.59 23.74
C GLN A 165 -9.99 -4.11 23.39
N LYS A 166 -10.65 -3.54 22.38
CA LYS A 166 -12.02 -3.89 21.96
C LYS A 166 -12.14 -5.35 21.56
N HIS A 167 -11.17 -5.89 20.87
CA HIS A 167 -11.18 -7.28 20.41
C HIS A 167 -10.52 -8.26 21.38
N GLY A 168 -9.96 -7.77 22.50
CA GLY A 168 -9.40 -8.59 23.57
C GLY A 168 -8.05 -9.22 23.25
N PHE A 169 -7.25 -8.62 22.36
CA PHE A 169 -5.91 -9.10 22.04
C PHE A 169 -4.92 -8.78 23.15
N SER A 170 -4.07 -9.75 23.49
CA SER A 170 -2.92 -9.59 24.38
C SER A 170 -1.70 -9.11 23.59
N LYS A 171 -0.68 -8.65 24.30
CA LYS A 171 0.64 -8.34 23.67
C LYS A 171 1.21 -9.59 22.98
N ASP A 172 1.08 -10.78 23.60
CA ASP A 172 1.57 -12.05 23.02
C ASP A 172 0.90 -12.38 21.69
N ASP A 173 -0.41 -12.12 21.54
CA ASP A 173 -1.11 -12.28 20.26
C ASP A 173 -0.51 -11.39 19.17
N LEU A 174 -0.24 -10.13 19.52
CA LEU A 174 0.36 -9.15 18.59
C LEU A 174 1.81 -9.51 18.22
N ASP A 175 2.58 -9.96 19.19
CA ASP A 175 3.98 -10.37 19.00
C ASP A 175 4.08 -11.62 18.10
N ARG A 176 3.20 -12.61 18.30
CA ARG A 176 3.12 -13.81 17.45
C ARG A 176 2.71 -13.47 16.03
N PHE A 177 1.78 -12.55 15.86
CA PHE A 177 1.39 -12.07 14.53
C PHE A 177 2.58 -11.40 13.83
N ALA A 178 3.31 -10.53 14.53
CA ALA A 178 4.49 -9.87 14.01
C ALA A 178 5.59 -10.85 13.59
N LEU A 179 5.85 -11.87 14.43
CA LEU A 179 6.79 -12.94 14.07
C LEU A 179 6.34 -13.69 12.81
N SER A 180 5.05 -14.02 12.70
CA SER A 180 4.49 -14.70 11.54
C SER A 180 4.68 -13.87 10.25
N SER A 181 4.48 -12.54 10.31
CA SER A 181 4.74 -11.65 9.17
C SER A 181 6.19 -11.75 8.69
N HIS A 182 7.17 -11.68 9.61
CA HIS A 182 8.58 -11.85 9.25
C HIS A 182 8.88 -13.25 8.70
N GLN A 183 8.35 -14.31 9.31
CA GLN A 183 8.59 -15.69 8.85
C GLN A 183 8.07 -15.91 7.42
N LYS A 184 6.87 -15.42 7.11
CA LYS A 184 6.30 -15.48 5.76
C LYS A 184 7.14 -14.68 4.75
N ALA A 185 7.59 -13.48 5.11
CA ALA A 185 8.45 -12.65 4.27
C ALA A 185 9.83 -13.27 4.02
N ILE A 186 10.42 -13.91 5.02
CA ILE A 186 11.68 -14.66 4.90
C ILE A 186 11.52 -15.82 3.91
N GLU A 187 10.45 -16.60 4.05
CA GLU A 187 10.18 -17.73 3.16
C GLU A 187 9.93 -17.26 1.72
N ALA A 188 9.11 -16.22 1.55
CA ALA A 188 8.84 -15.62 0.25
C ALA A 188 10.12 -15.10 -0.43
N THR A 189 11.01 -14.44 0.33
CA THR A 189 12.29 -13.95 -0.19
C THR A 189 13.20 -15.11 -0.59
N LYS A 190 13.33 -16.16 0.24
CA LYS A 190 14.20 -17.32 -0.03
C LYS A 190 13.69 -18.17 -1.20
N SER A 191 12.38 -18.26 -1.39
CA SER A 191 11.77 -19.04 -2.49
C SER A 191 11.69 -18.27 -3.82
N GLY A 192 12.10 -16.99 -3.85
CA GLY A 192 11.99 -16.15 -5.05
C GLY A 192 10.57 -15.68 -5.36
N ALA A 193 9.64 -15.75 -4.39
CA ALA A 193 8.23 -15.37 -4.60
C ALA A 193 8.03 -13.91 -4.99
N PHE A 194 9.00 -13.04 -4.71
CA PHE A 194 8.96 -11.61 -5.04
C PHE A 194 9.64 -11.24 -6.37
N GLU A 195 10.30 -12.18 -7.06
CA GLU A 195 11.08 -11.89 -8.28
C GLU A 195 10.24 -11.27 -9.41
N ALA A 196 8.97 -11.70 -9.53
CA ALA A 196 8.08 -11.19 -10.56
C ALA A 196 7.61 -9.74 -10.29
N GLU A 197 7.58 -9.30 -9.03
CA GLU A 197 7.05 -7.99 -8.65
C GLU A 197 8.13 -6.95 -8.35
N ILE A 198 9.31 -7.36 -7.87
CA ILE A 198 10.38 -6.43 -7.48
C ILE A 198 11.10 -5.85 -8.70
N VAL A 199 11.29 -4.54 -8.66
CA VAL A 199 12.15 -3.77 -9.55
C VAL A 199 13.36 -3.31 -8.78
N GLY A 200 14.56 -3.57 -9.30
CA GLY A 200 15.81 -3.09 -8.72
C GLY A 200 15.92 -1.57 -8.78
N VAL A 201 16.45 -0.99 -7.73
CA VAL A 201 16.79 0.43 -7.66
C VAL A 201 18.31 0.56 -7.58
N GLU A 202 18.91 1.18 -8.58
CA GLU A 202 20.33 1.48 -8.55
C GLU A 202 20.62 2.55 -7.49
N ILE A 203 21.57 2.27 -6.60
CA ILE A 203 21.96 3.12 -5.49
C ILE A 203 23.47 3.27 -5.44
N GLU A 204 23.94 4.44 -5.03
CA GLU A 204 25.34 4.67 -4.70
C GLU A 204 25.59 4.31 -3.23
N THR A 205 26.62 3.49 -2.99
CA THR A 205 27.09 3.13 -1.66
C THR A 205 28.55 3.51 -1.50
N ALA A 206 29.08 3.41 -0.28
CA ALA A 206 30.52 3.65 -0.05
C ALA A 206 31.43 2.64 -0.80
N GLU A 207 30.87 1.51 -1.22
CA GLU A 207 31.56 0.42 -1.92
C GLU A 207 31.37 0.50 -3.44
N GLY A 208 30.58 1.44 -3.94
CA GLY A 208 30.24 1.65 -5.35
C GLY A 208 28.74 1.54 -5.66
N GLU A 209 28.42 1.40 -6.93
CA GLU A 209 27.05 1.21 -7.39
C GLU A 209 26.55 -0.19 -7.03
N GLU A 210 25.36 -0.25 -6.48
CA GLU A 210 24.67 -1.50 -6.12
C GLU A 210 23.20 -1.44 -6.51
N CYS A 211 22.59 -2.60 -6.76
CA CYS A 211 21.15 -2.71 -7.01
C CYS A 211 20.41 -3.15 -5.75
N HIS A 212 19.43 -2.35 -5.29
CA HIS A 212 18.58 -2.66 -4.16
C HIS A 212 17.38 -3.52 -4.59
N THR A 213 17.34 -4.78 -4.16
CA THR A 213 16.33 -5.77 -4.58
C THR A 213 15.70 -6.55 -3.43
N VAL A 214 16.09 -6.29 -2.18
CA VAL A 214 15.60 -7.02 -1.00
C VAL A 214 14.99 -6.04 0.00
N ASP A 215 13.78 -6.34 0.47
CA ASP A 215 13.10 -5.51 1.50
C ASP A 215 13.94 -5.44 2.79
N GLU A 216 14.46 -4.26 3.13
CA GLU A 216 15.35 -4.05 4.30
C GLU A 216 14.62 -4.22 5.63
N GLY A 217 13.28 -4.20 5.63
CA GLY A 217 12.47 -4.37 6.82
C GLY A 217 12.50 -5.77 7.41
N ILE A 218 12.78 -6.79 6.59
CA ILE A 218 12.74 -8.19 7.01
C ILE A 218 13.81 -8.46 8.07
N ARG A 219 13.38 -8.98 9.22
CA ARG A 219 14.25 -9.44 10.29
C ARG A 219 14.49 -10.93 10.11
N PHE A 220 15.59 -11.30 9.40
CA PHE A 220 15.93 -12.68 9.10
C PHE A 220 16.25 -13.53 10.34
N ASP A 221 16.57 -12.88 11.45
CA ASP A 221 16.88 -13.45 12.75
C ASP A 221 15.74 -13.25 13.78
N ALA A 222 14.52 -12.89 13.33
CA ALA A 222 13.40 -12.62 14.22
C ALA A 222 13.05 -13.84 15.08
N THR A 223 12.94 -13.62 16.39
CA THR A 223 12.48 -14.60 17.37
C THR A 223 11.35 -14.03 18.21
N LEU A 224 10.49 -14.89 18.76
CA LEU A 224 9.42 -14.42 19.63
C LEU A 224 9.97 -13.70 20.87
N GLU A 225 11.06 -14.19 21.45
CA GLU A 225 11.73 -13.56 22.60
C GLU A 225 12.24 -12.16 22.25
N GLY A 226 12.89 -12.00 21.09
CA GLY A 226 13.38 -10.71 20.61
C GLY A 226 12.24 -9.70 20.40
N ILE A 227 11.13 -10.14 19.79
CA ILE A 227 9.93 -9.31 19.57
C ILE A 227 9.27 -8.96 20.91
N ALA A 228 9.11 -9.93 21.81
CA ALA A 228 8.50 -9.73 23.14
C ALA A 228 9.29 -8.75 24.01
N GLY A 229 10.61 -8.68 23.82
CA GLY A 229 11.50 -7.74 24.50
C GLY A 229 11.43 -6.30 24.02
N VAL A 230 10.70 -6.02 22.90
CA VAL A 230 10.59 -4.64 22.38
C VAL A 230 9.70 -3.79 23.28
N LYS A 231 10.17 -2.58 23.58
CA LYS A 231 9.50 -1.63 24.48
C LYS A 231 8.12 -1.21 23.94
N LEU A 232 7.15 -1.13 24.84
CA LEU A 232 5.81 -0.60 24.55
C LEU A 232 5.88 0.86 24.07
N LEU A 233 5.03 1.23 23.11
CA LEU A 233 4.90 2.62 22.65
C LEU A 233 4.14 3.49 23.66
N SER A 234 3.25 2.89 24.46
CA SER A 234 2.56 3.53 25.58
C SER A 234 2.79 2.69 26.85
N PRO A 235 2.98 3.30 28.03
CA PRO A 235 3.28 2.56 29.27
C PRO A 235 2.22 1.50 29.64
N GLU A 236 0.95 1.77 29.35
CA GLU A 236 -0.18 0.86 29.64
C GLU A 236 -0.73 0.17 28.38
N GLY A 237 -0.04 0.35 27.25
CA GLY A 237 -0.46 -0.21 25.96
C GLY A 237 -0.02 -1.65 25.76
N LYS A 238 -0.29 -2.13 24.55
CA LYS A 238 0.11 -3.46 24.06
C LYS A 238 0.95 -3.37 22.80
N ILE A 239 0.91 -2.22 22.12
CA ILE A 239 1.59 -1.98 20.85
C ILE A 239 3.06 -1.68 21.06
N THR A 240 3.90 -2.28 20.23
CA THR A 240 5.35 -2.03 20.17
C THR A 240 5.74 -1.63 18.75
N ALA A 241 6.97 -1.16 18.58
CA ALA A 241 7.51 -0.96 17.24
C ALA A 241 7.60 -2.28 16.44
N ALA A 242 7.74 -3.44 17.11
CA ALA A 242 7.77 -4.73 16.45
C ALA A 242 6.38 -5.21 15.97
N SER A 243 5.29 -4.77 16.61
CA SER A 243 3.92 -5.08 16.21
C SER A 243 3.25 -3.97 15.37
N SER A 244 4.06 -3.04 14.85
CA SER A 244 3.68 -1.94 13.98
C SER A 244 4.39 -2.04 12.64
N SER A 245 3.78 -1.48 11.58
CA SER A 245 4.45 -1.37 10.28
C SER A 245 5.70 -0.50 10.37
N GLN A 246 6.69 -0.81 9.54
CA GLN A 246 7.92 -0.05 9.52
C GLN A 246 7.78 1.22 8.66
N ILE A 247 8.40 2.31 9.12
CA ILE A 247 8.65 3.50 8.31
C ILE A 247 9.52 3.06 7.13
N CYS A 248 9.07 3.37 5.91
CA CYS A 248 9.62 2.78 4.71
C CYS A 248 9.68 3.80 3.56
N ASP A 249 10.72 3.67 2.75
CA ASP A 249 10.86 4.34 1.46
C ASP A 249 10.51 3.34 0.36
N GLY A 250 9.72 3.73 -0.64
CA GLY A 250 9.37 2.83 -1.73
C GLY A 250 8.43 3.44 -2.75
N SER A 251 8.38 2.81 -3.91
CA SER A 251 7.41 3.10 -4.96
C SER A 251 6.87 1.82 -5.58
N SER A 252 5.74 1.94 -6.27
CA SER A 252 5.08 0.83 -6.94
C SER A 252 4.11 1.33 -7.99
N ALA A 253 3.80 0.50 -8.99
CA ALA A 253 2.89 0.85 -10.07
C ALA A 253 2.12 -0.37 -10.56
N VAL A 254 0.89 -0.13 -11.03
CA VAL A 254 -0.04 -1.11 -11.61
C VAL A 254 -0.60 -0.54 -12.90
N LEU A 255 -0.48 -1.29 -13.98
CA LEU A 255 -1.05 -0.91 -15.28
C LEU A 255 -2.48 -1.43 -15.39
N VAL A 256 -3.43 -0.52 -15.51
CA VAL A 256 -4.86 -0.82 -15.63
C VAL A 256 -5.34 -0.45 -17.03
N VAL A 257 -5.96 -1.41 -17.74
CA VAL A 257 -6.35 -1.23 -19.13
C VAL A 257 -7.77 -1.71 -19.40
N SER A 258 -8.36 -1.22 -20.51
CA SER A 258 -9.64 -1.70 -21.05
C SER A 258 -9.48 -3.03 -21.82
N GLU A 259 -10.59 -3.73 -22.05
CA GLU A 259 -10.61 -4.89 -22.94
C GLU A 259 -10.18 -4.52 -24.37
N GLN A 260 -10.49 -3.30 -24.81
CA GLN A 260 -10.06 -2.81 -26.13
C GLN A 260 -8.54 -2.68 -26.18
N ALA A 261 -7.92 -2.07 -25.17
CA ALA A 261 -6.47 -1.94 -25.11
C ALA A 261 -5.75 -3.29 -25.03
N LEU A 262 -6.31 -4.31 -24.33
CA LEU A 262 -5.78 -5.67 -24.39
C LEU A 262 -5.65 -6.18 -25.82
N LYS A 263 -6.68 -5.95 -26.65
CA LYS A 263 -6.73 -6.41 -28.05
C LYS A 263 -5.79 -5.58 -28.94
N ASP A 264 -5.85 -4.26 -28.82
CA ASP A 264 -5.11 -3.34 -29.69
C ASP A 264 -3.59 -3.45 -29.50
N TYR A 265 -3.15 -3.71 -28.28
CA TYR A 265 -1.72 -3.83 -27.92
C TYR A 265 -1.24 -5.26 -27.68
N GLY A 266 -2.14 -6.27 -27.81
CA GLY A 266 -1.78 -7.67 -27.62
C GLY A 266 -1.35 -7.99 -26.19
N LEU A 267 -1.93 -7.34 -25.19
CA LEU A 267 -1.53 -7.48 -23.79
C LEU A 267 -2.17 -8.72 -23.15
N THR A 268 -1.46 -9.32 -22.21
CA THR A 268 -1.96 -10.46 -21.43
C THR A 268 -2.31 -9.99 -20.02
N PRO A 269 -3.57 -10.08 -19.58
CA PRO A 269 -3.95 -9.63 -18.24
C PRO A 269 -3.46 -10.61 -17.16
N LEU A 270 -3.03 -10.05 -16.02
CA LEU A 270 -2.76 -10.78 -14.78
C LEU A 270 -4.04 -11.03 -13.99
N ALA A 271 -4.91 -10.02 -13.96
CA ALA A 271 -6.16 -10.06 -13.23
C ALA A 271 -7.21 -9.10 -13.81
N ARG A 272 -8.47 -9.39 -13.52
CA ARG A 272 -9.60 -8.50 -13.75
C ARG A 272 -10.00 -7.83 -12.43
N ILE A 273 -10.33 -6.54 -12.45
CA ILE A 273 -10.95 -5.86 -11.32
C ILE A 273 -12.40 -6.36 -11.18
N HIS A 274 -12.69 -7.03 -10.07
CA HIS A 274 -14.01 -7.63 -9.82
C HIS A 274 -14.93 -6.69 -9.02
N ASN A 275 -14.40 -6.05 -7.96
CA ASN A 275 -15.16 -5.10 -7.15
C ASN A 275 -14.28 -3.98 -6.58
N LEU A 276 -14.86 -2.79 -6.48
CA LEU A 276 -14.27 -1.59 -5.90
C LEU A 276 -15.21 -1.04 -4.83
N THR A 277 -14.73 -0.88 -3.62
CA THR A 277 -15.52 -0.34 -2.50
C THR A 277 -14.69 0.61 -1.66
N VAL A 278 -15.28 1.73 -1.26
CA VAL A 278 -14.72 2.68 -0.29
C VAL A 278 -15.79 2.95 0.76
N THR A 279 -15.40 2.97 2.02
CA THR A 279 -16.28 3.29 3.14
C THR A 279 -15.58 4.22 4.13
N ALA A 280 -16.35 4.78 5.04
CA ALA A 280 -15.83 5.56 6.17
C ALA A 280 -16.69 5.29 7.40
N GLY A 281 -16.05 5.29 8.57
CA GLY A 281 -16.64 5.05 9.87
C GLY A 281 -16.09 5.98 10.96
N ASP A 282 -15.90 5.45 12.15
CA ASP A 282 -15.46 6.23 13.32
C ASP A 282 -13.99 6.70 13.15
N PRO A 283 -13.75 8.03 13.07
CA PRO A 283 -12.42 8.57 12.88
C PRO A 283 -11.55 8.51 14.15
N VAL A 284 -12.11 8.21 15.32
CA VAL A 284 -11.39 8.14 16.59
C VAL A 284 -10.69 6.80 16.74
N ILE A 285 -11.42 5.68 16.59
CA ILE A 285 -10.82 4.33 16.54
C ILE A 285 -10.07 4.12 15.22
N MET A 286 -10.45 4.87 14.20
CA MET A 286 -9.73 5.12 12.94
C MET A 286 -9.43 3.87 12.08
N LEU A 287 -8.84 2.82 12.65
CA LEU A 287 -8.24 1.73 11.90
C LEU A 287 -9.14 0.48 11.78
N GLU A 288 -10.38 0.55 12.24
CA GLU A 288 -11.32 -0.57 12.26
C GLU A 288 -12.15 -0.70 10.98
N GLU A 289 -12.22 0.37 10.17
CA GLU A 289 -13.10 0.43 9.00
C GLU A 289 -12.90 -0.69 7.95
N PRO A 290 -11.71 -1.30 7.76
CA PRO A 290 -11.55 -2.45 6.86
C PRO A 290 -12.49 -3.63 7.13
N LEU A 291 -12.92 -3.81 8.39
CA LEU A 291 -13.86 -4.87 8.78
C LEU A 291 -15.21 -4.68 8.05
N PHE A 292 -15.78 -3.51 8.18
CA PHE A 292 -17.09 -3.13 7.62
C PHE A 292 -17.03 -2.89 6.11
N ALA A 293 -15.94 -2.31 5.63
CA ALA A 293 -15.67 -2.13 4.21
C ALA A 293 -15.66 -3.47 3.46
N THR A 294 -15.07 -4.50 4.09
CA THR A 294 -14.99 -5.85 3.50
C THR A 294 -16.38 -6.50 3.44
N GLU A 295 -17.18 -6.42 4.51
CA GLU A 295 -18.56 -6.91 4.48
C GLU A 295 -19.35 -6.29 3.33
N ARG A 296 -19.25 -4.95 3.19
CA ARG A 296 -19.91 -4.22 2.11
C ARG A 296 -19.41 -4.64 0.72
N ALA A 297 -18.11 -4.83 0.57
CA ALA A 297 -17.51 -5.24 -0.70
C ALA A 297 -17.99 -6.63 -1.12
N LEU A 298 -17.98 -7.60 -0.20
CA LEU A 298 -18.46 -8.96 -0.41
C LEU A 298 -19.95 -8.96 -0.77
N GLN A 299 -20.77 -8.21 -0.03
CA GLN A 299 -22.20 -8.08 -0.33
C GLN A 299 -22.44 -7.52 -1.74
N ARG A 300 -21.71 -6.47 -2.14
CA ARG A 300 -21.82 -5.86 -3.47
C ARG A 300 -21.36 -6.79 -4.59
N ALA A 301 -20.36 -7.63 -4.30
CA ALA A 301 -19.85 -8.62 -5.24
C ALA A 301 -20.73 -9.89 -5.32
N GLY A 302 -21.69 -10.06 -4.40
CA GLY A 302 -22.47 -11.30 -4.27
C GLY A 302 -21.62 -12.47 -3.81
N MET A 303 -20.57 -12.22 -3.04
CA MET A 303 -19.58 -13.18 -2.55
C MET A 303 -19.61 -13.31 -1.03
N SER A 304 -19.06 -14.40 -0.55
CA SER A 304 -18.71 -14.62 0.86
C SER A 304 -17.19 -14.58 1.04
N ILE A 305 -16.73 -14.49 2.29
CA ILE A 305 -15.27 -14.53 2.60
C ILE A 305 -14.65 -15.88 2.17
N ASN A 306 -15.43 -16.96 2.13
CA ASN A 306 -14.96 -18.28 1.72
C ASN A 306 -14.67 -18.39 0.23
N ASP A 307 -15.28 -17.53 -0.60
CA ASP A 307 -15.04 -17.46 -2.04
C ASP A 307 -13.70 -16.78 -2.38
N ILE A 308 -13.10 -16.10 -1.41
CA ILE A 308 -11.79 -15.43 -1.57
C ILE A 308 -10.68 -16.41 -1.24
N ASP A 309 -9.72 -16.54 -2.14
CA ASP A 309 -8.58 -17.45 -2.02
C ASP A 309 -7.42 -16.85 -1.23
N MET A 310 -7.21 -15.53 -1.32
CA MET A 310 -6.13 -14.82 -0.63
C MET A 310 -6.57 -13.42 -0.21
N TYR A 311 -6.05 -12.97 0.93
CA TYR A 311 -6.30 -11.64 1.48
C TYR A 311 -4.98 -10.89 1.68
N GLU A 312 -4.90 -9.67 1.18
CA GLU A 312 -3.89 -8.68 1.55
C GLU A 312 -4.56 -7.61 2.42
N VAL A 313 -4.41 -7.73 3.71
CA VAL A 313 -4.87 -6.76 4.71
C VAL A 313 -3.67 -6.02 5.25
N ASN A 314 -3.59 -4.71 5.02
CA ASN A 314 -2.40 -3.95 5.40
C ASN A 314 -2.11 -4.04 6.90
N GLU A 315 -0.88 -4.40 7.25
CA GLU A 315 -0.41 -4.55 8.63
C GLU A 315 0.10 -3.21 9.18
N ALA A 316 -0.73 -2.15 9.15
CA ALA A 316 -0.34 -0.89 9.78
C ALA A 316 0.04 -1.11 11.26
N PHE A 317 -0.75 -1.95 11.95
CA PHE A 317 -0.52 -2.48 13.30
C PHE A 317 -1.12 -3.89 13.37
N ALA A 318 -0.48 -4.80 14.11
CA ALA A 318 -0.92 -6.18 14.24
C ALA A 318 -2.41 -6.38 14.63
N PRO A 319 -3.03 -5.55 15.51
CA PRO A 319 -4.45 -5.72 15.85
C PRO A 319 -5.40 -5.49 14.66
N VAL A 320 -5.02 -4.77 13.62
CA VAL A 320 -5.89 -4.51 12.45
C VAL A 320 -6.20 -5.80 11.69
N PRO A 321 -5.24 -6.54 11.13
CA PRO A 321 -5.52 -7.79 10.44
C PRO A 321 -6.05 -8.88 11.38
N LEU A 322 -5.66 -8.89 12.66
CA LEU A 322 -6.22 -9.83 13.64
C LEU A 322 -7.71 -9.57 13.92
N ALA A 323 -8.11 -8.30 14.06
CA ALA A 323 -9.52 -7.93 14.24
C ALA A 323 -10.32 -8.25 12.96
N TRP A 324 -9.73 -8.01 11.79
CA TRP A 324 -10.33 -8.34 10.50
C TRP A 324 -10.59 -9.84 10.36
N LEU A 325 -9.60 -10.70 10.66
CA LEU A 325 -9.75 -12.15 10.66
C LEU A 325 -10.88 -12.61 11.60
N LYS A 326 -10.87 -12.08 12.84
CA LYS A 326 -11.86 -12.44 13.86
C LYS A 326 -13.27 -12.01 13.49
N HIS A 327 -13.42 -10.80 12.93
CA HIS A 327 -14.73 -10.24 12.58
C HIS A 327 -15.40 -10.98 11.42
N LEU A 328 -14.63 -11.38 10.43
CA LEU A 328 -15.13 -12.04 9.23
C LEU A 328 -15.11 -13.57 9.30
N ASP A 329 -14.65 -14.15 10.42
CA ASP A 329 -14.37 -15.58 10.54
C ASP A 329 -13.52 -16.11 9.38
N ALA A 330 -12.49 -15.32 9.01
CA ALA A 330 -11.67 -15.57 7.84
C ALA A 330 -10.51 -16.53 8.15
N ASP A 331 -10.10 -17.31 7.15
CA ASP A 331 -9.00 -18.28 7.27
C ASP A 331 -7.63 -17.57 7.38
N PRO A 332 -6.92 -17.65 8.52
CA PRO A 332 -5.62 -17.02 8.71
C PRO A 332 -4.53 -17.55 7.76
N ALA A 333 -4.69 -18.75 7.19
CA ALA A 333 -3.73 -19.30 6.24
C ALA A 333 -3.75 -18.57 4.88
N LYS A 334 -4.84 -17.87 4.58
CA LYS A 334 -5.02 -17.09 3.35
C LYS A 334 -4.55 -15.63 3.50
N LEU A 335 -4.25 -15.18 4.73
CA LEU A 335 -3.89 -13.79 5.04
C LEU A 335 -2.40 -13.53 4.80
N ASN A 336 -2.09 -12.48 4.01
CA ASN A 336 -0.74 -11.96 3.81
C ASN A 336 0.28 -13.10 3.64
N VAL A 337 0.03 -13.93 2.63
CA VAL A 337 0.72 -15.23 2.46
C VAL A 337 2.24 -15.10 2.25
N ASN A 338 2.71 -13.93 1.84
CA ASN A 338 4.12 -13.60 1.65
C ASN A 338 4.64 -12.60 2.71
N GLY A 339 3.95 -12.47 3.86
CA GLY A 339 4.22 -11.44 4.85
C GLY A 339 3.54 -10.12 4.50
N GLY A 340 3.62 -9.13 5.39
CA GLY A 340 2.98 -7.84 5.21
C GLY A 340 3.83 -6.68 5.73
N ALA A 341 3.20 -5.53 5.96
CA ALA A 341 3.87 -4.25 6.24
C ALA A 341 4.76 -4.26 7.51
N ILE A 342 4.51 -5.14 8.45
CA ILE A 342 5.37 -5.32 9.64
C ILE A 342 6.76 -5.80 9.22
N ALA A 343 6.84 -6.69 8.24
CA ALA A 343 8.10 -7.21 7.71
C ALA A 343 8.61 -6.42 6.50
N LEU A 344 7.71 -6.11 5.55
CA LEU A 344 8.05 -5.56 4.23
C LEU A 344 8.06 -4.02 4.18
N GLY A 345 7.65 -3.36 5.28
CA GLY A 345 7.54 -1.91 5.35
C GLY A 345 6.25 -1.34 4.73
N HIS A 346 5.94 -0.09 5.11
CA HIS A 346 4.71 0.61 4.73
C HIS A 346 5.02 2.00 4.20
N PRO A 347 5.51 2.12 2.94
CA PRO A 347 5.63 3.42 2.28
C PRO A 347 4.22 3.93 1.99
N LEU A 348 3.69 4.87 2.81
CA LEU A 348 2.26 5.19 2.91
C LEU A 348 1.57 5.30 1.55
N GLY A 349 1.97 6.26 0.73
CA GLY A 349 1.36 6.52 -0.57
C GLY A 349 1.54 5.40 -1.59
N ALA A 350 2.58 4.56 -1.45
CA ALA A 350 2.89 3.46 -2.36
C ALA A 350 2.25 2.12 -1.94
N SER A 351 1.77 1.98 -0.72
CA SER A 351 1.39 0.67 -0.17
C SER A 351 0.25 0.00 -0.92
N GLY A 352 -0.71 0.75 -1.47
CA GLY A 352 -1.84 0.18 -2.17
C GLY A 352 -1.45 -0.58 -3.44
N THR A 353 -0.64 0.00 -4.29
CA THR A 353 -0.10 -0.66 -5.50
C THR A 353 0.94 -1.73 -5.17
N LYS A 354 1.72 -1.54 -4.08
CA LYS A 354 2.64 -2.55 -3.55
C LYS A 354 1.91 -3.84 -3.16
N LEU A 355 0.86 -3.74 -2.35
CA LEU A 355 0.06 -4.90 -1.92
C LEU A 355 -0.66 -5.56 -3.10
N MET A 356 -1.15 -4.77 -4.07
CA MET A 356 -1.76 -5.30 -5.28
C MET A 356 -0.76 -6.11 -6.11
N ALA A 357 0.48 -5.63 -6.27
CA ALA A 357 1.52 -6.39 -6.95
C ALA A 357 1.76 -7.74 -6.27
N THR A 358 1.95 -7.75 -4.95
CA THR A 358 2.10 -9.00 -4.18
C THR A 358 0.89 -9.92 -4.35
N LEU A 359 -0.34 -9.38 -4.27
CA LEU A 359 -1.57 -10.18 -4.38
C LEU A 359 -1.72 -10.86 -5.74
N VAL A 360 -1.60 -10.11 -6.85
CA VAL A 360 -1.83 -10.68 -8.19
C VAL A 360 -0.76 -11.71 -8.57
N HIS A 361 0.51 -11.46 -8.22
CA HIS A 361 1.58 -12.41 -8.45
C HIS A 361 1.46 -13.66 -7.57
N ALA A 362 1.05 -13.51 -6.30
CA ALA A 362 0.82 -14.64 -5.40
C ALA A 362 -0.37 -15.51 -5.86
N LEU A 363 -1.46 -14.91 -6.34
CA LEU A 363 -2.60 -15.64 -6.93
C LEU A 363 -2.15 -16.45 -8.12
N LYS A 364 -1.45 -15.84 -9.07
CA LYS A 364 -0.93 -16.50 -10.28
C LYS A 364 0.01 -17.65 -9.94
N ALA A 365 1.01 -17.40 -9.09
CA ALA A 365 1.99 -18.42 -8.71
C ALA A 365 1.39 -19.63 -7.99
N ARG A 366 0.26 -19.44 -7.28
CA ARG A 366 -0.42 -20.50 -6.52
C ARG A 366 -1.64 -21.09 -7.26
N GLY A 367 -1.92 -20.65 -8.49
CA GLY A 367 -3.09 -21.08 -9.27
C GLY A 367 -4.43 -20.80 -8.57
N LYS A 368 -4.51 -19.65 -7.89
CA LYS A 368 -5.69 -19.18 -7.16
C LYS A 368 -6.44 -18.14 -7.97
N LYS A 369 -7.73 -17.97 -7.68
CA LYS A 369 -8.64 -17.19 -8.51
C LYS A 369 -8.98 -15.82 -7.93
N TYR A 370 -9.52 -15.76 -6.71
CA TYR A 370 -9.99 -14.50 -6.14
C TYR A 370 -9.08 -13.99 -5.04
N GLY A 371 -8.69 -12.72 -5.16
CA GLY A 371 -7.94 -11.99 -4.16
C GLY A 371 -8.68 -10.77 -3.66
N LEU A 372 -8.52 -10.45 -2.38
CA LEU A 372 -9.07 -9.27 -1.75
C LEU A 372 -7.95 -8.45 -1.12
N GLN A 373 -7.89 -7.15 -1.43
CA GLN A 373 -7.00 -6.20 -0.79
C GLN A 373 -7.81 -5.19 -0.01
N THR A 374 -7.40 -4.91 1.23
CA THR A 374 -7.97 -3.83 2.04
C THR A 374 -6.92 -3.20 2.95
N MET A 375 -7.16 -1.95 3.31
CA MET A 375 -6.30 -1.25 4.26
C MET A 375 -7.08 -0.22 5.07
N CYS A 376 -6.62 0.00 6.31
CA CYS A 376 -7.09 1.09 7.14
C CYS A 376 -6.39 2.39 6.73
N GLU A 377 -7.12 3.49 6.80
CA GLU A 377 -6.68 4.81 6.38
C GLU A 377 -6.95 5.82 7.48
N GLY A 378 -6.07 6.81 7.59
CA GLY A 378 -6.26 7.91 8.53
C GLY A 378 -7.63 8.57 8.35
N GLY A 379 -8.30 8.89 9.48
CA GLY A 379 -9.64 9.48 9.45
C GLY A 379 -10.80 8.48 9.44
N GLY A 380 -10.53 7.18 9.66
CA GLY A 380 -11.58 6.16 9.72
C GLY A 380 -12.13 5.75 8.36
N VAL A 381 -11.28 5.68 7.36
CA VAL A 381 -11.65 5.31 5.99
C VAL A 381 -11.01 3.97 5.64
N ALA A 382 -11.59 3.24 4.68
CA ALA A 382 -11.00 2.04 4.10
C ALA A 382 -11.40 1.85 2.62
N ASN A 383 -10.44 1.36 1.83
CA ASN A 383 -10.75 0.79 0.51
C ASN A 383 -10.75 -0.73 0.56
N VAL A 384 -11.57 -1.33 -0.30
CA VAL A 384 -11.50 -2.76 -0.63
C VAL A 384 -11.48 -2.91 -2.14
N THR A 385 -10.58 -3.73 -2.64
CA THR A 385 -10.51 -4.13 -4.04
C THR A 385 -10.51 -5.64 -4.12
N ILE A 386 -11.48 -6.22 -4.86
CA ILE A 386 -11.50 -7.65 -5.17
C ILE A 386 -11.05 -7.82 -6.62
N VAL A 387 -10.11 -8.73 -6.83
CA VAL A 387 -9.58 -9.07 -8.16
C VAL A 387 -9.80 -10.55 -8.47
N GLU A 388 -9.96 -10.86 -9.75
CA GLU A 388 -10.02 -12.21 -10.28
C GLU A 388 -8.77 -12.45 -11.14
N ALA A 389 -7.90 -13.38 -10.74
CA ALA A 389 -6.74 -13.79 -11.52
C ALA A 389 -7.17 -14.51 -12.82
N LEU A 390 -6.46 -14.26 -13.92
CA LEU A 390 -6.76 -14.75 -15.26
C LEU A 390 -5.64 -15.63 -15.81
#